data_ab19a29dff4b203af611500d89489f14
#
_entry.id   ab19a29dff4b203af611500d89489f14
#
_cell.length_a   1.000
_cell.length_b   1.000
_cell.length_c   1.000
_cell.angle_alpha   90.00
_cell.angle_beta   90.00
_cell.angle_gamma   90.00
#
_symmetry.space_group_name_H-M   'P 1'
#
loop_
_entity.id
_entity.type
_entity.pdbx_description
1 polymer ?
#
loop_
_entity_poly.entity_id
_entity_poly.type
_entity_poly.pdbx_seq_one_letter_code
_entity_poly.pdbx_strand_id
1 'polypeptide(L)'
;YNAGPRRLPRPMPLDAVSAAQKAQILAEALPYIRRFHDRTIVVKYGGNAMTEAKLKAGFARDVVMLKLVGMNPVIVHGGGPQIGDLLKTMGIESEFRQGMRVTDERVMNVVEMVLGELNQEIVGLINQHGGKAVGLTGQDGAFIQARKMMLRDGASGADVDIGYVGEIERIDPELIQLLDSRDFIPVIAPIGVGGAGEAYNINADLVAGKLAETLRAEKLVLMTNTTGVLDKHGTLLTGLTASEIDRLFADGTIHGGMLPKIGSALDAVRNGVKSSHIIDGRVEHALLLEVLTNEGVGTMIRADASPPRY
;
A
#
# COMPACT_ATOMS: atom_id res chain seq x y z
N TYR A 1 -22.33 16.72 24.76
CA TYR A 1 -20.89 17.09 24.80
C TYR A 1 -20.31 16.68 23.47
N ASN A 2 -20.07 17.69 22.62
CA ASN A 2 -19.55 17.53 21.27
C ASN A 2 -18.01 17.56 21.38
N ALA A 3 -17.38 16.41 21.46
CA ALA A 3 -15.93 16.29 21.31
C ALA A 3 -15.62 16.35 19.80
N GLY A 4 -15.29 17.57 19.33
CA GLY A 4 -14.79 17.77 17.97
C GLY A 4 -13.54 16.91 17.69
N PRO A 5 -13.20 16.68 16.41
CA PRO A 5 -12.08 15.83 16.03
C PRO A 5 -10.82 16.28 16.76
N ARG A 6 -10.14 15.36 17.47
CA ARG A 6 -8.85 15.64 18.11
C ARG A 6 -7.90 16.10 17.02
N ARG A 7 -7.62 17.40 16.99
CA ARG A 7 -6.53 17.94 16.17
C ARG A 7 -5.24 17.33 16.73
N LEU A 8 -4.51 16.62 15.89
CA LEU A 8 -3.15 16.23 16.22
C LEU A 8 -2.39 17.48 16.67
N PRO A 9 -1.64 17.45 17.75
CA PRO A 9 -0.85 18.59 18.20
C PRO A 9 0.05 19.03 17.03
N ARG A 10 0.20 20.35 16.83
CA ARG A 10 1.14 20.87 15.82
C ARG A 10 2.52 20.28 16.11
N PRO A 11 3.23 19.77 15.09
CA PRO A 11 4.58 19.25 15.31
C PRO A 11 5.43 20.33 15.99
N MET A 12 6.03 19.98 17.12
CA MET A 12 6.98 20.88 17.77
C MET A 12 8.15 21.14 16.81
N PRO A 13 8.61 22.39 16.68
CA PRO A 13 9.81 22.67 15.91
C PRO A 13 10.97 21.79 16.47
N LEU A 14 11.74 21.16 15.60
CA LEU A 14 12.87 20.32 15.99
C LEU A 14 13.88 21.05 16.88
N ASP A 15 13.93 22.38 16.79
CA ASP A 15 14.75 23.27 17.62
C ASP A 15 14.25 23.32 19.09
N ALA A 16 13.01 22.99 19.36
CA ALA A 16 12.44 22.94 20.72
C ALA A 16 12.75 21.60 21.44
N VAL A 17 13.26 20.59 20.72
CA VAL A 17 13.61 19.28 21.28
C VAL A 17 15.07 19.29 21.71
N SER A 18 15.36 19.06 22.99
CA SER A 18 16.74 19.02 23.50
C SER A 18 17.55 17.86 22.91
N ALA A 19 18.88 17.97 22.93
CA ALA A 19 19.76 16.91 22.46
C ALA A 19 19.52 15.56 23.22
N ALA A 20 19.24 15.63 24.51
CA ALA A 20 18.91 14.45 25.31
C ALA A 20 17.60 13.79 24.86
N GLN A 21 16.57 14.58 24.58
CA GLN A 21 15.29 14.06 24.04
C GLN A 21 15.45 13.44 22.65
N LYS A 22 16.28 14.05 21.77
CA LYS A 22 16.60 13.46 20.47
C LYS A 22 17.29 12.10 20.60
N ALA A 23 18.25 12.00 21.51
CA ALA A 23 18.92 10.73 21.79
C ALA A 23 17.97 9.68 22.36
N GLN A 24 17.06 10.07 23.25
CA GLN A 24 16.03 9.19 23.81
C GLN A 24 15.09 8.65 22.72
N ILE A 25 14.57 9.51 21.83
CA ILE A 25 13.71 9.11 20.73
C ILE A 25 14.41 8.08 19.81
N LEU A 26 15.69 8.31 19.50
CA LEU A 26 16.47 7.36 18.68
C LEU A 26 16.66 6.02 19.41
N ALA A 27 16.89 6.05 20.72
CA ALA A 27 17.05 4.84 21.53
C ALA A 27 15.74 4.03 21.62
N GLU A 28 14.59 4.69 21.65
CA GLU A 28 13.26 4.06 21.67
C GLU A 28 12.94 3.28 20.38
N ALA A 29 13.53 3.65 19.25
CA ALA A 29 13.38 2.92 18.00
C ALA A 29 14.17 1.58 17.96
N LEU A 30 15.18 1.40 18.81
CA LEU A 30 16.09 0.25 18.78
C LEU A 30 15.38 -1.13 18.88
N PRO A 31 14.39 -1.37 19.76
CA PRO A 31 13.67 -2.64 19.81
C PRO A 31 12.99 -2.99 18.50
N TYR A 32 12.43 -1.99 17.80
CA TYR A 32 11.76 -2.18 16.50
C TYR A 32 12.77 -2.47 15.40
N ILE A 33 13.89 -1.73 15.35
CA ILE A 33 14.97 -1.98 14.41
C ILE A 33 15.48 -3.42 14.58
N ARG A 34 15.77 -3.87 15.78
CA ARG A 34 16.21 -5.25 16.06
C ARG A 34 15.17 -6.29 15.64
N ARG A 35 13.89 -6.01 15.87
CA ARG A 35 12.79 -6.94 15.55
C ARG A 35 12.57 -7.08 14.06
N PHE A 36 12.69 -5.98 13.32
CA PHE A 36 12.37 -5.94 11.89
C PHE A 36 13.60 -5.97 10.98
N HIS A 37 14.80 -6.10 11.54
CA HIS A 37 16.02 -6.31 10.77
C HIS A 37 15.88 -7.56 9.90
N ASP A 38 16.29 -7.49 8.64
CA ASP A 38 16.14 -8.51 7.61
C ASP A 38 14.68 -8.96 7.36
N ARG A 39 13.70 -8.14 7.77
CA ARG A 39 12.28 -8.44 7.49
C ARG A 39 11.77 -7.63 6.32
N THR A 40 11.00 -8.32 5.46
CA THR A 40 10.31 -7.67 4.34
C THR A 40 9.09 -6.90 4.85
N ILE A 41 8.97 -5.65 4.42
CA ILE A 41 7.84 -4.77 4.67
C ILE A 41 7.30 -4.33 3.31
N VAL A 42 6.11 -4.81 2.96
CA VAL A 42 5.45 -4.38 1.72
C VAL A 42 4.63 -3.14 2.01
N VAL A 43 4.86 -2.08 1.25
CA VAL A 43 4.17 -0.80 1.41
C VAL A 43 3.40 -0.47 0.14
N LYS A 44 2.08 -0.41 0.24
CA LYS A 44 1.27 0.18 -0.82
C LYS A 44 1.24 1.69 -0.65
N TYR A 45 1.85 2.38 -1.58
CA TYR A 45 1.93 3.84 -1.63
C TYR A 45 0.84 4.41 -2.54
N GLY A 46 0.01 5.32 -2.01
CA GLY A 46 -1.12 5.85 -2.77
C GLY A 46 -1.87 6.97 -2.05
N GLY A 47 -2.88 7.49 -2.70
CA GLY A 47 -3.69 8.58 -2.17
C GLY A 47 -2.96 9.93 -2.18
N ASN A 48 -3.34 10.83 -1.26
CA ASN A 48 -2.79 12.19 -1.20
C ASN A 48 -1.28 12.22 -0.85
N ALA A 49 -0.74 11.13 -0.28
CA ALA A 49 0.71 11.00 -0.09
C ALA A 49 1.50 11.11 -1.41
N MET A 50 0.85 10.83 -2.56
CA MET A 50 1.44 10.95 -3.89
C MET A 50 1.25 12.31 -4.57
N THR A 51 0.54 13.26 -3.96
CA THR A 51 0.22 14.54 -4.62
C THR A 51 0.95 15.73 -4.03
N GLU A 52 1.21 15.72 -2.72
CA GLU A 52 1.90 16.82 -2.03
C GLU A 52 3.42 16.61 -2.01
N ALA A 53 4.18 17.59 -2.52
CA ALA A 53 5.65 17.49 -2.61
C ALA A 53 6.32 17.17 -1.25
N LYS A 54 5.80 17.75 -0.16
CA LYS A 54 6.31 17.51 1.20
C LYS A 54 6.09 16.06 1.64
N LEU A 55 4.91 15.49 1.38
CA LEU A 55 4.58 14.12 1.72
C LEU A 55 5.37 13.13 0.85
N LYS A 56 5.55 13.42 -0.44
CA LYS A 56 6.40 12.61 -1.33
C LYS A 56 7.84 12.53 -0.83
N ALA A 57 8.46 13.68 -0.50
CA ALA A 57 9.81 13.73 0.04
C ALA A 57 9.91 13.05 1.42
N GLY A 58 8.89 13.20 2.27
CA GLY A 58 8.79 12.50 3.56
C GLY A 58 8.78 10.99 3.37
N PHE A 59 7.89 10.49 2.52
CA PHE A 59 7.79 9.06 2.19
C PHE A 59 9.11 8.48 1.67
N ALA A 60 9.78 9.18 0.74
CA ALA A 60 11.05 8.72 0.20
C ALA A 60 12.14 8.60 1.31
N ARG A 61 12.20 9.56 2.23
CA ARG A 61 13.11 9.49 3.39
C ARG A 61 12.76 8.33 4.32
N ASP A 62 11.47 8.09 4.57
CA ASP A 62 11.00 6.99 5.41
C ASP A 62 11.44 5.65 4.83
N VAL A 63 11.24 5.43 3.54
CA VAL A 63 11.65 4.20 2.83
C VAL A 63 13.16 4.00 2.89
N VAL A 64 13.94 5.06 2.64
CA VAL A 64 15.41 5.02 2.74
C VAL A 64 15.84 4.69 4.17
N MET A 65 15.22 5.31 5.18
CA MET A 65 15.51 5.03 6.58
C MET A 65 15.26 3.56 6.94
N LEU A 66 14.12 2.99 6.51
CA LEU A 66 13.83 1.57 6.74
C LEU A 66 14.92 0.68 6.14
N LYS A 67 15.37 0.97 4.89
CA LYS A 67 16.44 0.18 4.25
C LYS A 67 17.76 0.33 4.98
N LEU A 68 18.14 1.55 5.37
CA LEU A 68 19.40 1.82 6.08
C LEU A 68 19.50 1.15 7.46
N VAL A 69 18.37 0.95 8.14
CA VAL A 69 18.34 0.22 9.42
C VAL A 69 18.19 -1.30 9.25
N GLY A 70 18.34 -1.80 8.02
CA GLY A 70 18.40 -3.23 7.71
C GLY A 70 17.04 -3.89 7.47
N MET A 71 15.97 -3.13 7.21
CA MET A 71 14.71 -3.68 6.75
C MET A 71 14.67 -3.77 5.22
N ASN A 72 13.76 -4.58 4.68
CA ASN A 72 13.60 -4.81 3.26
C ASN A 72 12.26 -4.23 2.76
N PRO A 73 12.18 -2.90 2.49
CA PRO A 73 10.97 -2.29 1.97
C PRO A 73 10.76 -2.65 0.49
N VAL A 74 9.54 -3.08 0.16
CA VAL A 74 9.07 -3.31 -1.20
C VAL A 74 7.87 -2.41 -1.43
N ILE A 75 7.94 -1.53 -2.42
CA ILE A 75 6.93 -0.50 -2.66
C ILE A 75 6.03 -0.92 -3.82
N VAL A 76 4.71 -0.88 -3.61
CA VAL A 76 3.71 -0.99 -4.68
C VAL A 76 2.98 0.35 -4.74
N HIS A 77 3.02 1.05 -5.87
CA HIS A 77 2.36 2.34 -5.96
C HIS A 77 1.01 2.27 -6.68
N GLY A 78 0.10 3.20 -6.33
CA GLY A 78 -1.10 3.46 -7.10
C GLY A 78 -0.88 4.50 -8.19
N GLY A 79 -1.98 5.03 -8.74
CA GLY A 79 -1.94 6.08 -9.77
C GLY A 79 -3.33 6.47 -10.25
N GLY A 80 -4.39 6.03 -9.54
CA GLY A 80 -5.77 6.23 -9.96
C GLY A 80 -6.15 7.70 -10.27
N PRO A 81 -5.83 8.68 -9.41
CA PRO A 81 -6.08 10.09 -9.69
C PRO A 81 -5.37 10.58 -10.96
N GLN A 82 -4.08 10.31 -11.11
CA GLN A 82 -3.26 10.76 -12.24
C GLN A 82 -3.73 10.14 -13.57
N ILE A 83 -4.10 8.84 -13.55
CA ILE A 83 -4.74 8.19 -14.70
C ILE A 83 -6.05 8.91 -15.05
N GLY A 84 -6.90 9.20 -14.05
CA GLY A 84 -8.15 9.92 -14.24
C GLY A 84 -7.96 11.30 -14.84
N ASP A 85 -6.98 12.06 -14.38
CA ASP A 85 -6.68 13.40 -14.88
C ASP A 85 -6.19 13.38 -16.33
N LEU A 86 -5.33 12.42 -16.71
CA LEU A 86 -4.87 12.29 -18.09
C LEU A 86 -5.99 11.84 -19.00
N LEU A 87 -6.81 10.84 -18.61
CA LEU A 87 -7.98 10.41 -19.38
C LEU A 87 -8.94 11.58 -19.64
N LYS A 88 -9.22 12.38 -18.61
CA LYS A 88 -10.05 13.59 -18.73
C LYS A 88 -9.46 14.58 -19.72
N THR A 89 -8.15 14.82 -19.65
CA THR A 89 -7.44 15.72 -20.58
C THR A 89 -7.53 15.22 -22.03
N MET A 90 -7.54 13.91 -22.23
CA MET A 90 -7.70 13.27 -23.55
C MET A 90 -9.16 13.14 -24.00
N GLY A 91 -10.14 13.59 -23.19
CA GLY A 91 -11.57 13.44 -23.49
C GLY A 91 -12.07 11.99 -23.45
N ILE A 92 -11.40 11.14 -22.68
CA ILE A 92 -11.78 9.74 -22.48
C ILE A 92 -12.54 9.63 -21.16
N GLU A 93 -13.77 9.13 -21.21
CA GLU A 93 -14.56 8.88 -20.01
C GLU A 93 -13.98 7.72 -19.20
N SER A 94 -13.97 7.87 -17.87
CA SER A 94 -13.48 6.86 -16.95
C SER A 94 -14.66 6.24 -16.20
N GLU A 95 -14.93 4.96 -16.46
CA GLU A 95 -15.98 4.18 -15.79
C GLU A 95 -15.36 3.30 -14.70
N PHE A 96 -16.11 3.12 -13.61
CA PHE A 96 -15.74 2.20 -12.53
C PHE A 96 -16.88 1.20 -12.27
N ARG A 97 -16.53 -0.07 -12.11
CA ARG A 97 -17.44 -1.14 -11.68
C ARG A 97 -16.85 -1.87 -10.49
N GLN A 98 -17.59 -1.93 -9.39
CA GLN A 98 -17.15 -2.55 -8.12
C GLN A 98 -15.76 -2.06 -7.66
N GLY A 99 -15.44 -0.78 -7.88
CA GLY A 99 -14.16 -0.18 -7.51
C GLY A 99 -13.01 -0.44 -8.50
N MET A 100 -13.23 -1.21 -9.57
CA MET A 100 -12.26 -1.45 -10.65
C MET A 100 -12.53 -0.51 -11.83
N ARG A 101 -11.47 0.08 -12.40
CA ARG A 101 -11.58 0.92 -13.59
C ARG A 101 -11.82 0.04 -14.81
N VAL A 102 -12.91 0.25 -15.53
CA VAL A 102 -13.11 -0.37 -16.85
C VAL A 102 -11.97 0.08 -17.76
N THR A 103 -11.23 -0.86 -18.31
CA THR A 103 -9.95 -0.60 -18.98
C THR A 103 -9.97 -1.21 -20.38
N ASP A 104 -10.43 -0.45 -21.37
CA ASP A 104 -10.28 -0.83 -22.78
C ASP A 104 -8.81 -0.64 -23.24
N GLU A 105 -8.49 -0.93 -24.49
CA GLU A 105 -7.14 -0.82 -25.06
C GLU A 105 -6.59 0.62 -24.94
N ARG A 106 -7.43 1.64 -25.20
CA ARG A 106 -7.02 3.04 -25.12
C ARG A 106 -6.72 3.45 -23.68
N VAL A 107 -7.57 3.02 -22.75
CA VAL A 107 -7.39 3.25 -21.31
C VAL A 107 -6.16 2.51 -20.81
N MET A 108 -5.89 1.28 -21.30
CA MET A 108 -4.69 0.52 -20.90
C MET A 108 -3.40 1.23 -21.31
N ASN A 109 -3.34 1.78 -22.52
CA ASN A 109 -2.19 2.58 -22.96
C ASN A 109 -1.94 3.79 -22.04
N VAL A 110 -3.00 4.48 -21.61
CA VAL A 110 -2.88 5.59 -20.65
C VAL A 110 -2.42 5.09 -19.28
N VAL A 111 -2.92 3.95 -18.82
CA VAL A 111 -2.50 3.33 -17.57
C VAL A 111 -0.99 3.04 -17.58
N GLU A 112 -0.48 2.42 -18.63
CA GLU A 112 0.95 2.11 -18.78
C GLU A 112 1.83 3.37 -18.78
N MET A 113 1.44 4.40 -19.53
CA MET A 113 2.16 5.68 -19.58
C MET A 113 2.22 6.34 -18.19
N VAL A 114 1.07 6.48 -17.53
CA VAL A 114 0.98 7.17 -16.24
C VAL A 114 1.67 6.40 -15.14
N LEU A 115 1.46 5.09 -15.06
CA LEU A 115 2.10 4.27 -14.04
C LEU A 115 3.60 4.19 -14.24
N GLY A 116 4.08 4.17 -15.50
CA GLY A 116 5.50 4.23 -15.82
C GLY A 116 6.15 5.54 -15.37
N GLU A 117 5.51 6.70 -15.64
CA GLU A 117 5.99 8.01 -15.18
C GLU A 117 6.03 8.10 -13.66
N LEU A 118 4.95 7.73 -12.98
CA LEU A 118 4.88 7.73 -11.51
C LEU A 118 5.93 6.80 -10.88
N ASN A 119 6.15 5.63 -11.48
CA ASN A 119 7.17 4.70 -11.03
C ASN A 119 8.55 5.36 -11.04
N GLN A 120 8.92 6.01 -12.15
CA GLN A 120 10.21 6.70 -12.28
C GLN A 120 10.31 7.94 -11.37
N GLU A 121 9.22 8.66 -11.12
CA GLU A 121 9.20 9.75 -10.14
C GLU A 121 9.54 9.23 -8.74
N ILE A 122 8.90 8.14 -8.29
CA ILE A 122 9.14 7.54 -6.97
C ILE A 122 10.58 7.04 -6.86
N VAL A 123 11.06 6.32 -7.87
CA VAL A 123 12.46 5.85 -7.95
C VAL A 123 13.43 7.01 -7.83
N GLY A 124 13.21 8.08 -8.60
CA GLY A 124 14.03 9.29 -8.56
C GLY A 124 14.09 9.93 -7.17
N LEU A 125 12.94 10.06 -6.51
CA LEU A 125 12.84 10.62 -5.16
C LEU A 125 13.60 9.78 -4.13
N ILE A 126 13.44 8.46 -4.15
CA ILE A 126 14.15 7.56 -3.23
C ILE A 126 15.68 7.67 -3.47
N ASN A 127 16.10 7.68 -4.73
CA ASN A 127 17.53 7.78 -5.09
C ASN A 127 18.13 9.14 -4.69
N GLN A 128 17.38 10.25 -4.82
CA GLN A 128 17.79 11.57 -4.35
C GLN A 128 18.04 11.63 -2.84
N HIS A 129 17.35 10.79 -2.07
CA HIS A 129 17.54 10.68 -0.62
C HIS A 129 18.56 9.60 -0.20
N GLY A 130 19.32 9.04 -1.17
CA GLY A 130 20.41 8.08 -0.89
C GLY A 130 20.00 6.61 -0.90
N GLY A 131 18.77 6.29 -1.32
CA GLY A 131 18.35 4.92 -1.57
C GLY A 131 18.92 4.37 -2.89
N LYS A 132 18.72 3.08 -3.13
CA LYS A 132 18.99 2.40 -4.41
C LYS A 132 17.68 1.80 -4.92
N ALA A 133 16.78 2.63 -5.43
CA ALA A 133 15.50 2.16 -5.93
C ALA A 133 15.58 1.70 -7.39
N VAL A 134 14.81 0.67 -7.72
CA VAL A 134 14.61 0.15 -9.07
C VAL A 134 13.11 0.06 -9.35
N GLY A 135 12.68 0.63 -10.47
CA GLY A 135 11.30 0.57 -10.94
C GLY A 135 11.04 -0.69 -11.75
N LEU A 136 9.89 -1.30 -11.48
CA LEU A 136 9.42 -2.54 -12.12
C LEU A 136 7.93 -2.47 -12.45
N THR A 137 7.54 -3.22 -13.45
CA THR A 137 6.16 -3.67 -13.68
C THR A 137 6.11 -5.19 -13.59
N GLY A 138 4.95 -5.80 -13.45
CA GLY A 138 4.83 -7.25 -13.47
C GLY A 138 5.24 -7.91 -14.79
N GLN A 139 5.41 -7.13 -15.86
CA GLN A 139 5.92 -7.60 -17.15
C GLN A 139 7.42 -7.90 -17.11
N ASP A 140 8.18 -7.23 -16.21
CA ASP A 140 9.62 -7.45 -16.06
C ASP A 140 9.88 -8.86 -15.54
N GLY A 141 10.53 -9.69 -16.36
CA GLY A 141 10.70 -11.11 -16.06
C GLY A 141 9.38 -11.89 -15.91
N ALA A 142 8.24 -11.33 -16.34
CA ALA A 142 6.91 -11.89 -16.18
C ALA A 142 6.59 -12.28 -14.72
N PHE A 143 7.09 -11.50 -13.75
CA PHE A 143 7.01 -11.89 -12.34
C PHE A 143 5.61 -11.74 -11.74
N ILE A 144 4.70 -10.90 -12.31
CA ILE A 144 3.28 -10.90 -11.95
C ILE A 144 2.48 -11.45 -13.14
N GLN A 145 2.14 -12.72 -13.07
CA GLN A 145 1.30 -13.38 -14.05
C GLN A 145 -0.17 -13.12 -13.70
N ALA A 146 -0.93 -12.71 -14.70
CA ALA A 146 -2.33 -12.33 -14.54
C ALA A 146 -3.19 -12.90 -15.66
N ARG A 147 -4.47 -13.02 -15.39
CA ARG A 147 -5.51 -13.31 -16.38
C ARG A 147 -6.56 -12.21 -16.38
N LYS A 148 -7.36 -12.17 -17.43
CA LYS A 148 -8.49 -11.24 -17.50
C LYS A 148 -9.45 -11.45 -16.33
N MET A 149 -9.78 -10.36 -15.62
CA MET A 149 -10.78 -10.38 -14.55
C MET A 149 -12.18 -10.22 -15.18
N MET A 150 -13.09 -11.10 -14.78
CA MET A 150 -14.52 -10.96 -15.08
C MET A 150 -15.26 -10.60 -13.80
N LEU A 151 -16.08 -9.56 -13.83
CA LEU A 151 -16.90 -9.19 -12.69
C LEU A 151 -18.25 -9.89 -12.78
N ARG A 152 -18.75 -10.38 -11.64
CA ARG A 152 -20.10 -10.94 -11.56
C ARG A 152 -21.10 -9.83 -11.23
N ASP A 153 -22.07 -9.63 -12.12
CA ASP A 153 -23.19 -8.71 -11.87
C ASP A 153 -24.07 -9.24 -10.75
N GLY A 154 -24.22 -8.46 -9.69
CA GLY A 154 -25.02 -8.86 -8.52
C GLY A 154 -26.51 -8.99 -8.79
N ALA A 155 -27.06 -8.37 -9.84
CA ALA A 155 -28.48 -8.41 -10.18
C ALA A 155 -28.82 -9.57 -11.12
N SER A 156 -28.01 -9.78 -12.16
CA SER A 156 -28.25 -10.80 -13.20
C SER A 156 -27.45 -12.09 -12.98
N GLY A 157 -26.41 -12.05 -12.15
CA GLY A 157 -25.45 -13.14 -11.99
C GLY A 157 -24.59 -13.41 -13.24
N ALA A 158 -24.66 -12.56 -14.27
CA ALA A 158 -23.88 -12.68 -15.48
C ALA A 158 -22.45 -12.18 -15.29
N ASP A 159 -21.50 -12.75 -16.02
CA ASP A 159 -20.13 -12.24 -16.06
C ASP A 159 -20.05 -11.00 -16.96
N VAL A 160 -19.43 -9.95 -16.45
CA VAL A 160 -19.23 -8.66 -17.13
C VAL A 160 -17.76 -8.49 -17.44
N ASP A 161 -17.45 -8.34 -18.73
CA ASP A 161 -16.10 -8.00 -19.22
C ASP A 161 -15.82 -6.51 -18.92
N ILE A 162 -14.74 -6.24 -18.19
CA ILE A 162 -14.26 -4.90 -17.86
C ILE A 162 -12.94 -4.55 -18.56
N GLY A 163 -12.61 -5.27 -19.63
CA GLY A 163 -11.46 -5.04 -20.49
C GLY A 163 -10.15 -5.62 -19.93
N TYR A 164 -9.07 -4.85 -20.03
CA TYR A 164 -7.73 -5.24 -19.58
C TYR A 164 -7.52 -5.04 -18.08
N VAL A 165 -8.47 -5.49 -17.28
CA VAL A 165 -8.32 -5.57 -15.82
C VAL A 165 -7.88 -6.98 -15.47
N GLY A 166 -6.83 -7.09 -14.63
CA GLY A 166 -6.20 -8.37 -14.31
C GLY A 166 -6.55 -8.90 -12.93
N GLU A 167 -6.71 -10.21 -12.85
CA GLU A 167 -6.65 -11.01 -11.64
C GLU A 167 -5.29 -11.70 -11.56
N ILE A 168 -4.62 -11.62 -10.41
CA ILE A 168 -3.30 -12.21 -10.24
C ILE A 168 -3.42 -13.73 -10.16
N GLU A 169 -2.75 -14.45 -11.06
CA GLU A 169 -2.65 -15.89 -11.01
C GLU A 169 -1.45 -16.34 -10.16
N ARG A 170 -0.30 -15.70 -10.38
CA ARG A 170 0.94 -16.04 -9.70
C ARG A 170 1.87 -14.82 -9.63
N ILE A 171 2.63 -14.74 -8.53
CA ILE A 171 3.79 -13.85 -8.42
C ILE A 171 5.05 -14.71 -8.22
N ASP A 172 6.06 -14.47 -9.05
CA ASP A 172 7.38 -15.08 -8.88
C ASP A 172 8.26 -14.16 -8.02
N PRO A 173 8.70 -14.58 -6.83
CA PRO A 173 9.47 -13.72 -5.95
C PRO A 173 10.94 -13.56 -6.34
N GLU A 174 11.46 -14.33 -7.29
CA GLU A 174 12.89 -14.43 -7.57
C GLU A 174 13.52 -13.08 -7.90
N LEU A 175 12.88 -12.30 -8.77
CA LEU A 175 13.37 -10.97 -9.15
C LEU A 175 13.45 -10.03 -7.95
N ILE A 176 12.43 -10.04 -7.09
CA ILE A 176 12.41 -9.17 -5.90
C ILE A 176 13.46 -9.61 -4.89
N GLN A 177 13.62 -10.91 -4.67
CA GLN A 177 14.65 -11.46 -3.78
C GLN A 177 16.07 -11.16 -4.29
N LEU A 178 16.29 -11.22 -5.60
CA LEU A 178 17.56 -10.84 -6.22
C LEU A 178 17.90 -9.37 -5.96
N LEU A 179 16.95 -8.48 -6.18
CA LEU A 179 17.14 -7.04 -5.93
C LEU A 179 17.41 -6.76 -4.46
N ASP A 180 16.65 -7.37 -3.57
CA ASP A 180 16.81 -7.22 -2.13
C ASP A 180 18.18 -7.70 -1.65
N SER A 181 18.69 -8.84 -2.17
CA SER A 181 20.03 -9.37 -1.87
C SER A 181 21.18 -8.46 -2.28
N ARG A 182 20.91 -7.42 -3.07
CA ARG A 182 21.87 -6.41 -3.56
C ARG A 182 21.54 -5.01 -3.02
N ASP A 183 20.75 -4.92 -1.96
CA ASP A 183 20.34 -3.69 -1.29
C ASP A 183 19.53 -2.71 -2.16
N PHE A 184 18.89 -3.21 -3.22
CA PHE A 184 17.94 -2.40 -3.98
C PHE A 184 16.57 -2.34 -3.28
N ILE A 185 15.84 -1.26 -3.55
CA ILE A 185 14.47 -1.04 -3.11
C ILE A 185 13.56 -1.20 -4.33
N PRO A 186 12.80 -2.31 -4.45
CA PRO A 186 11.87 -2.50 -5.56
C PRO A 186 10.68 -1.54 -5.46
N VAL A 187 10.38 -0.85 -6.57
CA VAL A 187 9.19 0.02 -6.72
C VAL A 187 8.36 -0.53 -7.87
N ILE A 188 7.16 -1.03 -7.56
CA ILE A 188 6.37 -1.86 -8.46
C ILE A 188 5.12 -1.11 -8.90
N ALA A 189 4.97 -0.93 -10.21
CA ALA A 189 3.71 -0.51 -10.83
C ALA A 189 2.76 -1.72 -10.92
N PRO A 190 1.46 -1.57 -10.60
CA PRO A 190 0.51 -2.67 -10.54
C PRO A 190 -0.01 -3.07 -11.93
N ILE A 191 0.89 -3.50 -12.78
CA ILE A 191 0.63 -4.04 -14.12
C ILE A 191 1.08 -5.49 -14.13
N GLY A 192 0.21 -6.42 -14.52
CA GLY A 192 0.55 -7.82 -14.72
C GLY A 192 0.62 -8.18 -16.21
N VAL A 193 1.15 -9.36 -16.50
CA VAL A 193 1.25 -9.90 -17.86
C VAL A 193 0.44 -11.18 -18.01
N GLY A 194 -0.30 -11.29 -19.09
CA GLY A 194 -1.06 -12.48 -19.45
C GLY A 194 -0.26 -13.49 -20.26
N GLY A 195 -0.86 -14.65 -20.51
CA GLY A 195 -0.22 -15.76 -21.19
C GLY A 195 0.17 -15.50 -22.64
N ALA A 196 -0.45 -14.54 -23.32
CA ALA A 196 -0.11 -14.11 -24.69
C ALA A 196 0.76 -12.84 -24.70
N GLY A 197 1.21 -12.36 -23.53
CA GLY A 197 2.05 -11.17 -23.39
C GLY A 197 1.25 -9.86 -23.23
N GLU A 198 -0.08 -9.92 -23.14
CA GLU A 198 -0.94 -8.76 -22.93
C GLU A 198 -0.76 -8.18 -21.52
N ALA A 199 -0.83 -6.85 -21.42
CA ALA A 199 -0.77 -6.16 -20.13
C ALA A 199 -2.15 -6.07 -19.47
N TYR A 200 -2.18 -6.19 -18.15
CA TYR A 200 -3.38 -6.02 -17.33
C TYR A 200 -3.17 -4.96 -16.25
N ASN A 201 -4.11 -4.04 -16.16
CA ASN A 201 -4.24 -3.11 -15.04
C ASN A 201 -4.77 -3.86 -13.81
N ILE A 202 -4.02 -3.85 -12.72
CA ILE A 202 -4.40 -4.54 -11.49
C ILE A 202 -4.57 -3.53 -10.36
N ASN A 203 -5.50 -3.78 -9.45
CA ASN A 203 -5.63 -2.94 -8.26
C ASN A 203 -4.38 -3.03 -7.38
N ALA A 204 -3.78 -1.88 -7.05
CA ALA A 204 -2.53 -1.81 -6.30
C ALA A 204 -2.62 -2.41 -4.89
N ASP A 205 -3.79 -2.37 -4.23
CA ASP A 205 -3.98 -2.99 -2.91
C ASP A 205 -3.92 -4.52 -3.04
N LEU A 206 -4.47 -5.09 -4.15
CA LEU A 206 -4.40 -6.52 -4.43
C LEU A 206 -2.98 -6.97 -4.75
N VAL A 207 -2.24 -6.20 -5.57
CA VAL A 207 -0.82 -6.50 -5.86
C VAL A 207 -0.01 -6.48 -4.58
N ALA A 208 -0.16 -5.45 -3.75
CA ALA A 208 0.58 -5.34 -2.50
C ALA A 208 0.26 -6.49 -1.52
N GLY A 209 -1.03 -6.85 -1.39
CA GLY A 209 -1.45 -7.98 -0.57
C GLY A 209 -0.84 -9.29 -1.05
N LYS A 210 -0.96 -9.59 -2.34
CA LYS A 210 -0.44 -10.84 -2.92
C LYS A 210 1.08 -10.92 -2.88
N LEU A 211 1.76 -9.79 -3.06
CA LEU A 211 3.21 -9.69 -2.92
C LEU A 211 3.64 -9.94 -1.47
N ALA A 212 2.92 -9.37 -0.50
CA ALA A 212 3.20 -9.58 0.91
C ALA A 212 3.04 -11.06 1.32
N GLU A 213 2.02 -11.74 0.81
CA GLU A 213 1.85 -13.20 0.98
C GLU A 213 3.03 -13.97 0.41
N THR A 214 3.35 -13.72 -0.88
CA THR A 214 4.40 -14.44 -1.62
C THR A 214 5.78 -14.27 -0.99
N LEU A 215 6.09 -13.05 -0.52
CA LEU A 215 7.35 -12.73 0.15
C LEU A 215 7.35 -13.09 1.64
N ARG A 216 6.25 -13.60 2.19
CA ARG A 216 6.07 -13.86 3.63
C ARG A 216 6.43 -12.64 4.48
N ALA A 217 5.93 -11.48 4.07
CA ALA A 217 6.26 -10.22 4.69
C ALA A 217 5.92 -10.19 6.19
N GLU A 218 6.72 -9.51 6.97
CA GLU A 218 6.42 -9.23 8.39
C GLU A 218 5.24 -8.25 8.50
N LYS A 219 5.20 -7.25 7.61
CA LYS A 219 4.11 -6.26 7.56
C LYS A 219 3.67 -5.97 6.12
N LEU A 220 2.36 -5.79 5.95
CA LEU A 220 1.75 -5.10 4.82
C LEU A 220 1.24 -3.74 5.31
N VAL A 221 1.70 -2.66 4.71
CA VAL A 221 1.25 -1.29 5.06
C VAL A 221 0.50 -0.69 3.88
N LEU A 222 -0.80 -0.42 4.07
CA LEU A 222 -1.66 0.21 3.06
C LEU A 222 -1.86 1.68 3.40
N MET A 223 -1.17 2.58 2.71
CA MET A 223 -1.34 4.03 2.86
C MET A 223 -2.60 4.49 2.13
N THR A 224 -3.39 5.30 2.81
CA THR A 224 -4.71 5.76 2.32
C THR A 224 -4.98 7.21 2.74
N ASN A 225 -6.12 7.76 2.30
CA ASN A 225 -6.60 9.10 2.69
C ASN A 225 -7.55 9.08 3.91
N THR A 226 -7.63 7.96 4.61
CA THR A 226 -8.45 7.83 5.82
C THR A 226 -7.57 7.51 7.01
N THR A 227 -8.01 7.87 8.21
CA THR A 227 -7.28 7.61 9.45
C THR A 227 -7.16 6.12 9.80
N GLY A 228 -7.90 5.26 9.09
CA GLY A 228 -7.97 3.82 9.33
C GLY A 228 -9.41 3.31 9.19
N VAL A 229 -9.71 2.19 9.81
CA VAL A 229 -11.07 1.63 9.89
C VAL A 229 -11.84 2.35 11.00
N LEU A 230 -13.00 2.89 10.66
CA LEU A 230 -13.86 3.58 11.60
C LEU A 230 -15.06 2.70 11.96
N ASP A 231 -15.53 2.79 13.20
CA ASP A 231 -16.83 2.23 13.60
C ASP A 231 -18.01 3.07 13.08
N LYS A 232 -19.23 2.64 13.37
CA LYS A 232 -20.48 3.34 12.99
C LYS A 232 -20.62 4.74 13.61
N HIS A 233 -19.83 5.05 14.63
CA HIS A 233 -19.80 6.35 15.32
C HIS A 233 -18.65 7.25 14.84
N GLY A 234 -17.84 6.77 13.88
CA GLY A 234 -16.66 7.48 13.37
C GLY A 234 -15.42 7.37 14.27
N THR A 235 -15.41 6.43 15.21
CA THR A 235 -14.25 6.18 16.10
C THR A 235 -13.25 5.26 15.41
N LEU A 236 -11.98 5.59 15.48
CA LEU A 236 -10.90 4.78 14.90
C LEU A 236 -10.74 3.46 15.67
N LEU A 237 -10.77 2.35 14.94
CA LEU A 237 -10.48 1.01 15.45
C LEU A 237 -8.98 0.72 15.23
N THR A 238 -8.18 0.74 16.29
CA THR A 238 -6.71 0.68 16.18
C THR A 238 -6.14 -0.73 16.07
N GLY A 239 -6.88 -1.75 16.51
CA GLY A 239 -6.45 -3.15 16.44
C GLY A 239 -7.63 -4.07 16.22
N LEU A 240 -7.58 -4.86 15.14
CA LEU A 240 -8.65 -5.78 14.74
C LEU A 240 -8.08 -7.17 14.43
N THR A 241 -8.83 -8.19 14.79
CA THR A 241 -8.60 -9.56 14.36
C THR A 241 -9.36 -9.85 13.07
N ALA A 242 -8.99 -10.94 12.39
CA ALA A 242 -9.66 -11.38 11.17
C ALA A 242 -11.17 -11.61 11.41
N SER A 243 -11.54 -12.24 12.51
CA SER A 243 -12.95 -12.48 12.88
C SER A 243 -13.73 -11.19 13.20
N GLU A 244 -13.06 -10.17 13.74
CA GLU A 244 -13.68 -8.85 13.95
C GLU A 244 -13.96 -8.15 12.64
N ILE A 245 -13.03 -8.21 11.68
CA ILE A 245 -13.24 -7.69 10.33
C ILE A 245 -14.44 -8.37 9.64
N ASP A 246 -14.57 -9.70 9.73
CA ASP A 246 -15.73 -10.42 9.15
C ASP A 246 -17.05 -9.92 9.72
N ARG A 247 -17.09 -9.63 11.02
CA ARG A 247 -18.29 -9.05 11.66
C ARG A 247 -18.60 -7.65 11.15
N LEU A 248 -17.56 -6.81 10.96
CA LEU A 248 -17.71 -5.46 10.44
C LEU A 248 -18.13 -5.44 8.96
N PHE A 249 -17.78 -6.47 8.18
CA PHE A 249 -18.33 -6.69 6.84
C PHE A 249 -19.79 -7.10 6.90
N ALA A 250 -20.12 -8.10 7.74
CA ALA A 250 -21.47 -8.64 7.85
C ALA A 250 -22.49 -7.60 8.35
N ASP A 251 -22.10 -6.70 9.24
CA ASP A 251 -22.98 -5.67 9.81
C ASP A 251 -22.98 -4.36 9.00
N GLY A 252 -22.24 -4.30 7.85
CA GLY A 252 -22.21 -3.17 6.94
C GLY A 252 -21.39 -1.96 7.44
N THR A 253 -20.63 -2.09 8.52
CA THR A 253 -19.74 -1.04 9.02
C THR A 253 -18.65 -0.74 7.97
N ILE A 254 -18.07 -1.79 7.39
CA ILE A 254 -17.11 -1.67 6.29
C ILE A 254 -17.89 -1.74 4.97
N HIS A 255 -17.82 -0.67 4.17
CA HIS A 255 -18.54 -0.55 2.91
C HIS A 255 -17.76 0.28 1.89
N GLY A 256 -18.24 0.30 0.62
CA GLY A 256 -17.73 1.13 -0.46
C GLY A 256 -16.26 0.86 -0.79
N GLY A 257 -15.50 1.93 -0.99
CA GLY A 257 -14.07 1.87 -1.39
C GLY A 257 -13.12 1.23 -0.37
N MET A 258 -13.60 1.01 0.89
CA MET A 258 -12.80 0.30 1.90
C MET A 258 -12.84 -1.22 1.72
N LEU A 259 -13.87 -1.77 1.06
CA LEU A 259 -14.03 -3.22 0.87
C LEU A 259 -12.81 -3.89 0.22
N PRO A 260 -12.32 -3.46 -0.95
CA PRO A 260 -11.16 -4.10 -1.58
C PRO A 260 -9.89 -3.93 -0.76
N LYS A 261 -9.72 -2.80 -0.10
CA LYS A 261 -8.54 -2.50 0.72
C LYS A 261 -8.49 -3.38 1.97
N ILE A 262 -9.57 -3.44 2.72
CA ILE A 262 -9.64 -4.26 3.94
C ILE A 262 -9.66 -5.75 3.57
N GLY A 263 -10.32 -6.12 2.47
CA GLY A 263 -10.28 -7.48 1.93
C GLY A 263 -8.85 -7.93 1.66
N SER A 264 -8.07 -7.13 0.92
CA SER A 264 -6.66 -7.42 0.64
C SER A 264 -5.81 -7.53 1.92
N ALA A 265 -6.04 -6.65 2.90
CA ALA A 265 -5.34 -6.69 4.19
C ALA A 265 -5.68 -7.95 5.00
N LEU A 266 -6.97 -8.36 4.97
CA LEU A 266 -7.49 -9.54 5.64
C LEU A 266 -6.93 -10.83 5.01
N ASP A 267 -6.97 -10.92 3.68
CA ASP A 267 -6.44 -12.07 2.95
C ASP A 267 -4.94 -12.24 3.20
N ALA A 268 -4.18 -11.14 3.21
CA ALA A 268 -2.75 -11.16 3.49
C ALA A 268 -2.45 -11.76 4.88
N VAL A 269 -3.18 -11.38 5.93
CA VAL A 269 -2.94 -11.95 7.28
C VAL A 269 -3.42 -13.38 7.40
N ARG A 270 -4.47 -13.77 6.70
CA ARG A 270 -4.95 -15.16 6.63
C ARG A 270 -3.95 -16.07 5.93
N ASN A 271 -3.23 -15.54 4.95
CA ASN A 271 -2.23 -16.25 4.17
C ASN A 271 -0.79 -16.10 4.71
N GLY A 272 -0.64 -15.64 5.96
CA GLY A 272 0.60 -15.75 6.70
C GLY A 272 1.42 -14.48 6.89
N VAL A 273 0.99 -13.33 6.36
CA VAL A 273 1.55 -12.01 6.73
C VAL A 273 1.27 -11.76 8.21
N LYS A 274 2.28 -11.34 8.98
CA LYS A 274 2.16 -11.24 10.44
C LYS A 274 1.19 -10.16 10.89
N SER A 275 1.15 -9.03 10.18
CA SER A 275 0.17 -7.96 10.40
C SER A 275 -0.02 -7.12 9.14
N SER A 276 -1.24 -6.65 8.92
CA SER A 276 -1.56 -5.66 7.89
C SER A 276 -1.99 -4.36 8.58
N HIS A 277 -1.56 -3.22 8.03
CA HIS A 277 -1.78 -1.91 8.61
C HIS A 277 -2.41 -0.99 7.59
N ILE A 278 -3.50 -0.31 7.96
CA ILE A 278 -4.14 0.73 7.15
C ILE A 278 -3.85 2.06 7.82
N ILE A 279 -3.05 2.89 7.17
CA ILE A 279 -2.54 4.13 7.75
C ILE A 279 -2.90 5.36 6.92
N ASP A 280 -2.97 6.52 7.60
CA ASP A 280 -3.23 7.79 6.95
C ASP A 280 -1.95 8.34 6.30
N GLY A 281 -1.88 8.28 4.98
CA GLY A 281 -0.74 8.79 4.20
C GLY A 281 -0.61 10.32 4.20
N ARG A 282 -1.57 11.06 4.79
CA ARG A 282 -1.48 12.53 4.96
C ARG A 282 -0.70 12.93 6.20
N VAL A 283 -0.39 11.98 7.07
CA VAL A 283 0.46 12.21 8.24
C VAL A 283 1.92 12.19 7.80
N GLU A 284 2.68 13.22 8.15
CA GLU A 284 4.13 13.25 7.90
C GLU A 284 4.81 12.09 8.61
N HIS A 285 5.70 11.39 7.90
CA HIS A 285 6.44 10.23 8.44
C HIS A 285 5.53 9.11 8.98
N ALA A 286 4.31 8.96 8.43
CA ALA A 286 3.36 7.93 8.84
C ALA A 286 3.97 6.52 8.85
N LEU A 287 4.83 6.23 7.86
CA LEU A 287 5.49 4.92 7.75
C LEU A 287 6.46 4.67 8.90
N LEU A 288 7.26 5.66 9.31
CA LEU A 288 8.17 5.52 10.46
C LEU A 288 7.39 5.39 11.78
N LEU A 289 6.33 6.19 11.95
CA LEU A 289 5.46 6.09 13.13
C LEU A 289 4.87 4.70 13.27
N GLU A 290 4.41 4.09 12.17
CA GLU A 290 3.78 2.77 12.19
C GLU A 290 4.78 1.62 12.37
N VAL A 291 6.01 1.78 11.89
CA VAL A 291 7.00 0.69 11.91
C VAL A 291 7.92 0.79 13.13
N LEU A 292 8.28 1.99 13.55
CA LEU A 292 9.34 2.22 14.55
C LEU A 292 8.83 2.74 15.90
N THR A 293 7.51 2.81 16.11
CA THR A 293 6.93 3.25 17.38
C THR A 293 5.77 2.36 17.83
N ASN A 294 5.33 2.55 19.09
CA ASN A 294 4.11 1.93 19.63
C ASN A 294 2.83 2.74 19.30
N GLU A 295 2.97 3.93 18.77
CA GLU A 295 1.88 4.91 18.62
C GLU A 295 1.17 4.84 17.29
N GLY A 296 1.16 3.75 16.59
CA GLY A 296 0.61 3.56 15.24
C GLY A 296 -0.43 4.60 14.79
N VAL A 297 -0.42 4.97 13.52
CA VAL A 297 -1.25 6.04 12.94
C VAL A 297 -2.47 5.53 12.18
N GLY A 298 -2.94 4.31 12.52
CA GLY A 298 -4.04 3.70 11.78
C GLY A 298 -4.64 2.48 12.46
N THR A 299 -5.08 1.54 11.64
CA THR A 299 -5.66 0.26 12.06
C THR A 299 -4.71 -0.88 11.76
N MET A 300 -4.36 -1.66 12.75
CA MET A 300 -3.62 -2.92 12.58
C MET A 300 -4.60 -4.09 12.52
N ILE A 301 -4.42 -4.97 11.53
CA ILE A 301 -5.18 -6.21 11.34
C ILE A 301 -4.25 -7.40 11.56
N ARG A 302 -4.70 -8.40 12.32
CA ARG A 302 -3.95 -9.63 12.65
C ARG A 302 -4.82 -10.87 12.46
N ALA A 303 -4.18 -12.01 12.27
CA ALA A 303 -4.85 -13.30 12.34
C ALA A 303 -5.36 -13.58 13.77
N ASP A 304 -6.45 -14.33 13.92
CA ASP A 304 -7.10 -14.61 15.22
C ASP A 304 -6.16 -15.34 16.22
N ALA A 305 -5.28 -16.21 15.72
CA ALA A 305 -4.37 -17.01 16.56
C ALA A 305 -3.13 -16.25 17.06
N SER A 306 -2.98 -14.94 16.78
CA SER A 306 -1.83 -14.16 17.23
C SER A 306 -2.09 -13.60 18.63
N PRO A 307 -1.28 -13.93 19.66
CA PRO A 307 -1.40 -13.30 20.97
C PRO A 307 -1.15 -11.79 20.85
N PRO A 308 -1.80 -10.97 21.70
CA PRO A 308 -1.52 -9.55 21.76
C PRO A 308 -0.02 -9.37 22.02
N ARG A 309 0.66 -8.65 21.15
CA ARG A 309 2.07 -8.30 21.32
C ARG A 309 2.13 -6.89 21.88
N TYR A 310 2.52 -6.82 23.14
CA TYR A 310 2.89 -5.58 23.80
C TYR A 310 4.26 -5.10 23.33
#